data_9f1fef9596544c9e99050865fcdb6b65
#
_entry.id   9f1fef9596544c9e99050865fcdb6b65
#
_cell.length_a   1.000
_cell.length_b   1.000
_cell.length_c   1.000
_cell.angle_alpha   90.00
_cell.angle_beta   90.00
_cell.angle_gamma   90.00
#
_symmetry.space_group_name_H-M   'P 1'
#
loop_
_entity.id
_entity.type
_entity.pdbx_description
1 polymer ?
#
loop_
_entity_poly.entity_id
_entity_poly.type
_entity_poly.pdbx_seq_one_letter_code
_entity_poly.pdbx_strand_id
1 'polypeptide(L)'
;MTEYGLNFLHVDFVILTHIHLDHAGGAGKLMQLCKNAQLIVHPKGAKHMHEPTKLIEGSKAVYGEDTFNKLYGEILSIEHDRILAVENEHTLNLSDLPLTLIHTPGHADHHICIIEHQSGSTFTGDTLGVGYKALRNDSHSFIFPTTTPVQFNPIAMHESIETVMSYKPKSLYLTHYGSITPSARIIAGLHEQIDDYVMLTDQAADSDGELAEVIDKKLNDYFVRRCLNEIDTISEATAKEWIHLDAKLNAQGLAFWHQHRREK
;
A
#
# COMPACT_ATOMS: atom_id res chain seq x y z
N MET A 1 -3.65 22.05 7.04
CA MET A 1 -4.56 22.78 6.11
C MET A 1 -4.59 24.27 6.41
N THR A 2 -4.86 24.70 7.63
CA THR A 2 -4.91 26.15 8.00
C THR A 2 -3.60 26.91 7.73
N GLU A 3 -2.45 26.26 7.91
CA GLU A 3 -1.12 26.82 7.59
C GLU A 3 -0.96 27.20 6.10
N TYR A 4 -1.66 26.49 5.20
CA TYR A 4 -1.67 26.79 3.76
C TYR A 4 -2.92 27.57 3.33
N GLY A 5 -3.68 28.14 4.25
CA GLY A 5 -4.91 28.89 3.95
C GLY A 5 -6.07 28.02 3.43
N LEU A 6 -5.97 26.68 3.55
CA LEU A 6 -7.02 25.76 3.11
C LEU A 6 -8.09 25.59 4.18
N ASN A 7 -9.36 25.64 3.75
CA ASN A 7 -10.50 25.44 4.62
C ASN A 7 -11.06 24.02 4.45
N PHE A 8 -11.30 23.33 5.56
CA PHE A 8 -11.89 21.99 5.57
C PHE A 8 -13.29 21.95 4.90
N LEU A 9 -14.04 23.05 4.91
CA LEU A 9 -15.35 23.14 4.27
C LEU A 9 -15.27 23.20 2.72
N HIS A 10 -14.07 23.42 2.16
CA HIS A 10 -13.81 23.43 0.71
C HIS A 10 -13.23 22.10 0.22
N VAL A 11 -13.22 21.08 1.05
CA VAL A 11 -12.85 19.72 0.65
C VAL A 11 -14.11 19.02 0.14
N ASP A 12 -14.13 18.68 -1.13
CA ASP A 12 -15.25 17.97 -1.76
C ASP A 12 -15.13 16.46 -1.61
N PHE A 13 -13.90 15.94 -1.65
CA PHE A 13 -13.64 14.50 -1.58
C PHE A 13 -12.44 14.16 -0.68
N VAL A 14 -12.59 13.06 0.05
CA VAL A 14 -11.50 12.33 0.70
C VAL A 14 -11.42 10.99 -0.01
N ILE A 15 -10.29 10.69 -0.63
CA ILE A 15 -10.11 9.47 -1.43
C ILE A 15 -9.15 8.54 -0.70
N LEU A 16 -9.57 7.33 -0.41
CA LEU A 16 -8.71 6.29 0.17
C LEU A 16 -8.21 5.38 -0.93
N THR A 17 -6.91 5.14 -0.99
CA THR A 17 -6.35 4.11 -1.87
C THR A 17 -6.81 2.73 -1.43
N HIS A 18 -6.85 2.48 -0.13
CA HIS A 18 -7.37 1.26 0.49
C HIS A 18 -7.63 1.49 1.98
N ILE A 19 -8.15 0.47 2.69
CA ILE A 19 -8.64 0.66 4.06
C ILE A 19 -7.72 0.09 5.16
N HIS A 20 -6.45 -0.21 4.88
CA HIS A 20 -5.51 -0.47 5.98
C HIS A 20 -5.40 0.76 6.88
N LEU A 21 -5.21 0.56 8.18
CA LEU A 21 -5.40 1.64 9.16
C LEU A 21 -4.36 2.75 9.09
N ASP A 22 -3.17 2.47 8.59
CA ASP A 22 -2.14 3.48 8.32
C ASP A 22 -2.51 4.43 7.16
N HIS A 23 -3.48 4.02 6.32
CA HIS A 23 -4.07 4.85 5.25
C HIS A 23 -5.44 5.41 5.63
N ALA A 24 -6.29 4.61 6.26
CA ALA A 24 -7.70 4.93 6.49
C ALA A 24 -8.05 5.28 7.95
N GLY A 25 -7.16 4.99 8.91
CA GLY A 25 -7.49 5.15 10.33
C GLY A 25 -7.88 6.58 10.73
N GLY A 26 -7.29 7.59 10.09
CA GLY A 26 -7.64 8.99 10.29
C GLY A 26 -8.85 9.51 9.50
N ALA A 27 -9.42 8.71 8.58
CA ALA A 27 -10.44 9.17 7.67
C ALA A 27 -11.73 9.64 8.37
N GLY A 28 -12.21 8.89 9.37
CA GLY A 28 -13.40 9.28 10.13
C GLY A 28 -13.24 10.65 10.81
N LYS A 29 -12.07 10.91 11.41
CA LYS A 29 -11.76 12.20 12.01
C LYS A 29 -11.67 13.32 10.97
N LEU A 30 -11.05 13.05 9.83
CA LEU A 30 -10.97 14.01 8.73
C LEU A 30 -12.36 14.34 8.19
N MET A 31 -13.23 13.35 8.01
CA MET A 31 -14.60 13.54 7.55
C MET A 31 -15.46 14.36 8.52
N GLN A 32 -15.20 14.29 9.83
CA GLN A 32 -15.87 15.18 10.80
C GLN A 32 -15.46 16.64 10.62
N LEU A 33 -14.23 16.92 10.17
CA LEU A 33 -13.75 18.27 9.88
C LEU A 33 -14.21 18.75 8.50
N CYS A 34 -14.18 17.87 7.50
CA CYS A 34 -14.59 18.15 6.13
C CYS A 34 -16.08 17.85 5.93
N LYS A 35 -16.95 18.66 6.51
CA LYS A 35 -18.41 18.40 6.58
C LYS A 35 -19.10 18.27 5.22
N ASN A 36 -18.55 18.91 4.18
CA ASN A 36 -19.08 18.89 2.82
C ASN A 36 -18.52 17.74 1.98
N ALA A 37 -17.45 17.08 2.45
CA ALA A 37 -16.77 16.05 1.69
C ALA A 37 -17.55 14.73 1.63
N GLN A 38 -17.40 14.02 0.51
CA GLN A 38 -17.70 12.60 0.39
C GLN A 38 -16.41 11.78 0.52
N LEU A 39 -16.50 10.62 1.18
CA LEU A 39 -15.45 9.63 1.19
C LEU A 39 -15.56 8.76 -0.05
N ILE A 40 -14.50 8.67 -0.82
CA ILE A 40 -14.41 7.75 -1.96
C ILE A 40 -13.55 6.55 -1.57
N VAL A 41 -14.07 5.36 -1.84
CA VAL A 41 -13.44 4.11 -1.44
C VAL A 41 -13.84 2.96 -2.38
N HIS A 42 -13.00 1.92 -2.46
CA HIS A 42 -13.36 0.67 -3.14
C HIS A 42 -14.61 0.02 -2.49
N PRO A 43 -15.54 -0.60 -3.25
CA PRO A 43 -16.77 -1.19 -2.71
C PRO A 43 -16.55 -2.18 -1.55
N LYS A 44 -15.51 -3.01 -1.62
CA LYS A 44 -15.15 -3.93 -0.54
C LYS A 44 -14.72 -3.23 0.76
N GLY A 45 -14.28 -1.96 0.67
CA GLY A 45 -13.86 -1.14 1.82
C GLY A 45 -15.01 -0.37 2.47
N ALA A 46 -16.05 -0.02 1.70
CA ALA A 46 -17.11 0.91 2.13
C ALA A 46 -17.77 0.51 3.45
N LYS A 47 -18.15 -0.76 3.60
CA LYS A 47 -18.78 -1.25 4.84
C LYS A 47 -17.90 -1.04 6.07
N HIS A 48 -16.59 -1.25 5.94
CA HIS A 48 -15.64 -1.12 7.05
C HIS A 48 -15.39 0.32 7.45
N MET A 49 -15.61 1.27 6.55
CA MET A 49 -15.53 2.70 6.87
C MET A 49 -16.79 3.18 7.61
N HIS A 50 -17.95 2.55 7.35
CA HIS A 50 -19.19 2.81 8.08
C HIS A 50 -19.24 2.06 9.41
N GLU A 51 -18.85 0.77 9.41
CA GLU A 51 -18.82 -0.11 10.59
C GLU A 51 -17.41 -0.66 10.81
N PRO A 52 -16.52 0.10 11.48
CA PRO A 52 -15.09 -0.25 11.55
C PRO A 52 -14.75 -1.38 12.53
N THR A 53 -15.72 -1.97 13.25
CA THR A 53 -15.49 -2.97 14.30
C THR A 53 -14.60 -4.13 13.81
N LYS A 54 -14.93 -4.75 12.68
CA LYS A 54 -14.14 -5.86 12.13
C LYS A 54 -12.73 -5.43 11.68
N LEU A 55 -12.59 -4.22 11.17
CA LEU A 55 -11.29 -3.66 10.78
C LEU A 55 -10.41 -3.44 12.02
N ILE A 56 -11.00 -2.93 13.10
CA ILE A 56 -10.32 -2.75 14.40
C ILE A 56 -9.89 -4.10 14.97
N GLU A 57 -10.80 -5.08 15.03
CA GLU A 57 -10.52 -6.42 15.54
C GLU A 57 -9.40 -7.11 14.75
N GLY A 58 -9.46 -7.06 13.41
CA GLY A 58 -8.43 -7.61 12.55
C GLY A 58 -7.07 -6.95 12.74
N SER A 59 -7.03 -5.62 12.87
CA SER A 59 -5.79 -4.89 13.11
C SER A 59 -5.21 -5.17 14.51
N LYS A 60 -6.05 -5.28 15.54
CA LYS A 60 -5.62 -5.69 16.89
C LYS A 60 -5.05 -7.11 16.90
N ALA A 61 -5.60 -8.02 16.10
CA ALA A 61 -5.08 -9.38 15.97
C ALA A 61 -3.67 -9.40 15.34
N VAL A 62 -3.36 -8.48 14.42
CA VAL A 62 -2.05 -8.37 13.75
C VAL A 62 -1.02 -7.66 14.63
N TYR A 63 -1.37 -6.49 15.19
CA TYR A 63 -0.41 -5.62 15.88
C TYR A 63 -0.39 -5.80 17.40
N GLY A 64 -1.41 -6.44 17.98
CA GLY A 64 -1.67 -6.46 19.41
C GLY A 64 -2.38 -5.19 19.89
N GLU A 65 -3.11 -5.29 21.00
CA GLU A 65 -3.97 -4.20 21.49
C GLU A 65 -3.18 -2.94 21.89
N ASP A 66 -2.06 -3.11 22.60
CA ASP A 66 -1.25 -1.98 23.07
C ASP A 66 -0.64 -1.20 21.90
N THR A 67 -0.12 -1.91 20.89
CA THR A 67 0.43 -1.29 19.68
C THR A 67 -0.65 -0.59 18.87
N PHE A 68 -1.81 -1.24 18.70
CA PHE A 68 -2.96 -0.66 18.04
C PHE A 68 -3.38 0.67 18.69
N ASN A 69 -3.57 0.67 20.00
CA ASN A 69 -3.99 1.87 20.76
C ASN A 69 -2.96 3.01 20.65
N LYS A 70 -1.68 2.67 20.64
CA LYS A 70 -0.60 3.64 20.50
C LYS A 70 -0.53 4.26 19.11
N LEU A 71 -0.74 3.47 18.05
CA LEU A 71 -0.58 3.91 16.66
C LEU A 71 -1.84 4.57 16.12
N TYR A 72 -3.02 4.01 16.38
CA TYR A 72 -4.27 4.39 15.71
C TYR A 72 -5.27 5.05 16.64
N GLY A 73 -5.27 4.72 17.93
CA GLY A 73 -6.23 5.26 18.90
C GLY A 73 -7.68 4.93 18.53
N GLU A 74 -8.55 5.93 18.46
CA GLU A 74 -9.96 5.78 18.14
C GLU A 74 -10.22 5.85 16.63
N ILE A 75 -10.79 4.80 16.07
CA ILE A 75 -11.23 4.74 14.67
C ILE A 75 -12.71 5.10 14.61
N LEU A 76 -13.02 6.23 13.97
CA LEU A 76 -14.38 6.77 13.91
C LEU A 76 -15.12 6.24 12.66
N SER A 77 -16.38 5.88 12.84
CA SER A 77 -17.27 5.53 11.75
C SER A 77 -17.61 6.76 10.89
N ILE A 78 -17.96 6.51 9.63
CA ILE A 78 -18.40 7.53 8.67
C ILE A 78 -19.84 7.24 8.30
N GLU A 79 -20.67 8.30 8.22
CA GLU A 79 -22.07 8.19 7.84
C GLU A 79 -22.20 7.55 6.45
N HIS A 80 -23.12 6.60 6.31
CA HIS A 80 -23.26 5.79 5.10
C HIS A 80 -23.54 6.64 3.84
N ASP A 81 -24.33 7.69 3.96
CA ASP A 81 -24.70 8.62 2.89
C ASP A 81 -23.54 9.52 2.44
N ARG A 82 -22.44 9.54 3.21
CA ARG A 82 -21.20 10.25 2.89
C ARG A 82 -20.13 9.35 2.28
N ILE A 83 -20.43 8.07 2.08
CA ILE A 83 -19.50 7.10 1.48
C ILE A 83 -19.93 6.81 0.05
N LEU A 84 -19.05 7.11 -0.89
CA LEU A 84 -19.19 6.75 -2.30
C LEU A 84 -18.28 5.57 -2.63
N ALA A 85 -18.88 4.39 -2.76
CA ALA A 85 -18.20 3.23 -3.29
C ALA A 85 -18.09 3.32 -4.81
N VAL A 86 -16.88 3.23 -5.36
CA VAL A 86 -16.64 3.45 -6.78
C VAL A 86 -16.27 2.16 -7.51
N GLU A 87 -16.87 1.95 -8.67
CA GLU A 87 -16.52 0.86 -9.57
C GLU A 87 -15.16 1.11 -10.25
N ASN A 88 -14.62 0.04 -10.86
CA ASN A 88 -13.38 0.17 -11.62
C ASN A 88 -13.50 1.19 -12.76
N GLU A 89 -12.42 1.91 -13.03
CA GLU A 89 -12.35 2.97 -14.04
C GLU A 89 -13.35 4.13 -13.82
N HIS A 90 -13.72 4.35 -12.55
CA HIS A 90 -14.60 5.46 -12.19
C HIS A 90 -13.94 6.82 -12.48
N THR A 91 -14.64 7.66 -13.22
CA THR A 91 -14.19 9.05 -13.49
C THR A 91 -14.76 9.99 -12.45
N LEU A 92 -13.88 10.67 -11.72
CA LEU A 92 -14.22 11.73 -10.79
C LEU A 92 -13.80 13.08 -11.36
N ASN A 93 -14.75 13.97 -11.57
CA ASN A 93 -14.49 15.31 -12.08
C ASN A 93 -14.27 16.30 -10.93
N LEU A 94 -13.05 16.80 -10.78
CA LEU A 94 -12.70 17.89 -9.88
C LEU A 94 -12.58 19.18 -10.71
N SER A 95 -13.70 19.87 -10.96
CA SER A 95 -13.72 21.02 -11.88
C SER A 95 -13.10 20.65 -13.23
N ASP A 96 -11.95 21.23 -13.56
CA ASP A 96 -11.22 20.99 -14.82
C ASP A 96 -10.17 19.86 -14.71
N LEU A 97 -10.12 19.15 -13.57
CA LEU A 97 -9.14 18.10 -13.31
C LEU A 97 -9.84 16.73 -13.21
N PRO A 98 -9.98 15.99 -14.31
CA PRO A 98 -10.55 14.65 -14.27
C PRO A 98 -9.55 13.66 -13.68
N LEU A 99 -10.03 12.86 -12.73
CA LEU A 99 -9.31 11.73 -12.16
C LEU A 99 -9.96 10.43 -12.62
N THR A 100 -9.17 9.40 -12.89
CA THR A 100 -9.67 8.03 -13.07
C THR A 100 -9.23 7.19 -11.88
N LEU A 101 -10.20 6.54 -11.25
CA LEU A 101 -9.98 5.64 -10.12
C LEU A 101 -10.03 4.20 -10.64
N ILE A 102 -8.94 3.47 -10.53
CA ILE A 102 -8.82 2.10 -11.04
C ILE A 102 -8.64 1.12 -9.89
N HIS A 103 -9.29 -0.05 -9.98
CA HIS A 103 -9.09 -1.12 -9.04
C HIS A 103 -7.73 -1.79 -9.29
N THR A 104 -6.92 -1.92 -8.24
CA THR A 104 -5.58 -2.47 -8.31
C THR A 104 -5.34 -3.48 -7.19
N PRO A 105 -6.03 -4.66 -7.26
CA PRO A 105 -5.85 -5.72 -6.27
C PRO A 105 -4.44 -6.31 -6.32
N GLY A 106 -4.08 -7.06 -5.29
CA GLY A 106 -2.78 -7.73 -5.17
C GLY A 106 -2.11 -7.47 -3.84
N HIS A 107 -1.97 -6.19 -3.44
CA HIS A 107 -1.66 -5.80 -2.08
C HIS A 107 -2.88 -6.00 -1.17
N ALA A 108 -4.03 -5.50 -1.58
CA ALA A 108 -5.31 -5.69 -0.91
C ALA A 108 -6.45 -5.74 -1.94
N ASP A 109 -7.50 -6.52 -1.66
CA ASP A 109 -8.68 -6.67 -2.52
C ASP A 109 -9.52 -5.39 -2.66
N HIS A 110 -9.32 -4.43 -1.77
CA HIS A 110 -10.03 -3.15 -1.70
C HIS A 110 -9.13 -1.97 -2.09
N HIS A 111 -8.13 -2.24 -2.94
CA HIS A 111 -7.15 -1.24 -3.35
C HIS A 111 -7.55 -0.53 -4.65
N ILE A 112 -7.36 0.80 -4.68
CA ILE A 112 -7.49 1.64 -5.86
C ILE A 112 -6.26 2.52 -6.06
N CYS A 113 -5.89 2.76 -7.31
CA CYS A 113 -4.97 3.83 -7.67
C CYS A 113 -5.73 5.00 -8.28
N ILE A 114 -5.20 6.22 -8.15
CA ILE A 114 -5.80 7.44 -8.67
C ILE A 114 -4.91 7.99 -9.78
N ILE A 115 -5.45 8.05 -10.99
CA ILE A 115 -4.78 8.59 -12.18
C ILE A 115 -5.21 10.03 -12.38
N GLU A 116 -4.27 10.96 -12.37
CA GLU A 116 -4.48 12.35 -12.72
C GLU A 116 -3.89 12.61 -14.12
N HIS A 117 -4.76 12.92 -15.07
CA HIS A 117 -4.41 12.92 -16.50
C HIS A 117 -3.66 14.17 -16.96
N GLN A 118 -3.83 15.32 -16.32
CA GLN A 118 -3.27 16.57 -16.79
C GLN A 118 -1.76 16.64 -16.57
N SER A 119 -1.30 16.32 -15.36
CA SER A 119 0.12 16.25 -15.05
C SER A 119 0.76 14.91 -15.42
N GLY A 120 -0.06 13.86 -15.53
CA GLY A 120 0.37 12.47 -15.65
C GLY A 120 0.82 11.89 -14.31
N SER A 121 0.26 12.38 -13.22
CA SER A 121 0.54 11.89 -11.87
C SER A 121 -0.36 10.71 -11.52
N THR A 122 0.20 9.70 -10.86
CA THR A 122 -0.57 8.57 -10.33
C THR A 122 -0.27 8.37 -8.86
N PHE A 123 -1.32 8.36 -8.03
CA PHE A 123 -1.23 8.00 -6.61
C PHE A 123 -1.46 6.49 -6.51
N THR A 124 -0.42 5.78 -6.12
CA THR A 124 -0.35 4.32 -6.28
C THR A 124 -0.73 3.55 -5.02
N GLY A 125 -1.00 4.24 -3.91
CA GLY A 125 -1.14 3.53 -2.64
C GLY A 125 0.06 2.60 -2.45
N ASP A 126 -0.21 1.34 -2.13
CA ASP A 126 0.79 0.31 -1.87
C ASP A 126 1.00 -0.68 -3.03
N THR A 127 0.25 -0.52 -4.12
CA THR A 127 0.37 -1.40 -5.31
C THR A 127 1.80 -1.42 -5.88
N LEU A 128 2.49 -0.28 -5.88
CA LEU A 128 3.88 -0.18 -6.35
C LEU A 128 4.91 -0.19 -5.21
N GLY A 129 4.50 -0.56 -4.01
CA GLY A 129 5.40 -0.82 -2.89
C GLY A 129 5.88 0.40 -2.13
N VAL A 130 6.98 0.21 -1.41
CA VAL A 130 7.60 1.17 -0.48
C VAL A 130 8.94 1.65 -1.04
N GLY A 131 9.22 2.94 -0.89
CA GLY A 131 10.48 3.54 -1.36
C GLY A 131 11.07 4.55 -0.38
N TYR A 132 11.78 4.08 0.65
CA TYR A 132 12.39 4.95 1.65
C TYR A 132 13.40 5.95 1.06
N LYS A 133 13.34 7.20 1.51
CA LYS A 133 14.33 8.23 1.10
C LYS A 133 15.75 7.84 1.48
N ALA A 134 15.93 7.13 2.60
CA ALA A 134 17.22 6.64 3.05
C ALA A 134 17.82 5.55 2.15
N LEU A 135 16.97 4.91 1.32
CA LEU A 135 17.36 3.84 0.39
C LEU A 135 17.36 4.36 -1.07
N ARG A 136 17.90 5.55 -1.28
CA ARG A 136 18.00 6.23 -2.59
C ARG A 136 19.37 6.85 -2.77
N ASN A 137 19.78 7.01 -4.03
CA ASN A 137 20.83 7.93 -4.44
C ASN A 137 20.28 8.86 -5.55
N ASP A 138 21.12 9.70 -6.13
CA ASP A 138 20.73 10.69 -7.15
C ASP A 138 20.15 10.05 -8.42
N SER A 139 20.49 8.79 -8.70
CA SER A 139 20.14 8.11 -9.95
C SER A 139 19.12 6.99 -9.76
N HIS A 140 18.93 6.49 -8.55
CA HIS A 140 18.11 5.31 -8.31
C HIS A 140 17.45 5.30 -6.92
N SER A 141 16.26 4.68 -6.85
CA SER A 141 15.54 4.42 -5.60
C SER A 141 15.32 2.92 -5.47
N PHE A 142 15.72 2.34 -4.35
CA PHE A 142 15.34 0.98 -4.01
C PHE A 142 13.87 0.97 -3.58
N ILE A 143 13.06 0.21 -4.31
CA ILE A 143 11.63 0.07 -4.07
C ILE A 143 11.31 -1.42 -4.03
N PHE A 144 10.48 -1.80 -3.08
CA PHE A 144 10.09 -3.20 -2.91
C PHE A 144 8.59 -3.35 -2.67
N PRO A 145 7.95 -4.42 -3.20
CA PRO A 145 6.53 -4.70 -2.99
C PRO A 145 6.19 -4.93 -1.53
N THR A 146 4.97 -4.57 -1.14
CA THR A 146 4.42 -4.89 0.18
C THR A 146 3.38 -5.98 0.08
N THR A 147 3.44 -6.93 1.00
CA THR A 147 2.44 -7.99 1.15
C THR A 147 1.70 -7.78 2.45
N THR A 148 0.38 -7.77 2.40
CA THR A 148 -0.40 -7.65 3.62
C THR A 148 -0.71 -9.01 4.24
N PRO A 149 -0.95 -9.05 5.56
CA PRO A 149 -1.13 -10.31 6.25
C PRO A 149 -2.25 -11.23 5.71
N VAL A 150 -3.27 -10.70 5.01
CA VAL A 150 -4.44 -11.54 4.68
C VAL A 150 -4.90 -11.51 3.22
N GLN A 151 -4.38 -10.63 2.37
CA GLN A 151 -4.95 -10.43 1.03
C GLN A 151 -3.94 -10.42 -0.12
N PHE A 152 -2.68 -10.71 0.17
CA PHE A 152 -1.66 -10.76 -0.88
C PHE A 152 -2.03 -11.74 -1.98
N ASN A 153 -1.93 -11.27 -3.22
CA ASN A 153 -2.12 -12.07 -4.43
C ASN A 153 -1.07 -11.65 -5.47
N PRO A 154 -0.04 -12.47 -5.69
CA PRO A 154 1.06 -12.13 -6.61
C PRO A 154 0.59 -11.93 -8.05
N ILE A 155 -0.35 -12.76 -8.54
CA ILE A 155 -0.86 -12.66 -9.92
C ILE A 155 -1.59 -11.33 -10.10
N ALA A 156 -2.52 -11.02 -9.21
CA ALA A 156 -3.26 -9.76 -9.27
C ALA A 156 -2.33 -8.53 -9.09
N MET A 157 -1.24 -8.67 -8.32
CA MET A 157 -0.27 -7.58 -8.14
C MET A 157 0.52 -7.29 -9.42
N HIS A 158 0.95 -8.34 -10.14
CA HIS A 158 1.55 -8.18 -11.47
C HIS A 158 0.60 -7.46 -12.44
N GLU A 159 -0.66 -7.91 -12.52
CA GLU A 159 -1.68 -7.33 -13.39
C GLU A 159 -1.97 -5.86 -13.03
N SER A 160 -2.01 -5.54 -11.73
CA SER A 160 -2.24 -4.18 -11.25
C SER A 160 -1.09 -3.24 -11.60
N ILE A 161 0.17 -3.69 -11.49
CA ILE A 161 1.35 -2.91 -11.91
C ILE A 161 1.25 -2.61 -13.42
N GLU A 162 0.97 -3.59 -14.25
CA GLU A 162 0.82 -3.41 -15.70
C GLU A 162 -0.36 -2.48 -16.03
N THR A 163 -1.47 -2.61 -15.30
CA THR A 163 -2.64 -1.73 -15.47
C THR A 163 -2.27 -0.27 -15.18
N VAL A 164 -1.60 0.01 -14.07
CA VAL A 164 -1.12 1.36 -13.74
C VAL A 164 -0.19 1.88 -14.83
N MET A 165 0.75 1.06 -15.29
CA MET A 165 1.73 1.46 -16.31
C MET A 165 1.11 1.69 -17.70
N SER A 166 -0.03 1.06 -18.02
CA SER A 166 -0.75 1.28 -19.27
C SER A 166 -1.25 2.73 -19.44
N TYR A 167 -1.47 3.45 -18.33
CA TYR A 167 -1.81 4.87 -18.31
C TYR A 167 -0.60 5.80 -18.56
N LYS A 168 0.61 5.24 -18.70
CA LYS A 168 1.86 5.97 -19.00
C LYS A 168 2.14 7.11 -18.02
N PRO A 169 2.15 6.85 -16.70
CA PRO A 169 2.36 7.89 -15.71
C PRO A 169 3.74 8.55 -15.88
N LYS A 170 3.80 9.86 -15.70
CA LYS A 170 5.04 10.61 -15.63
C LYS A 170 5.66 10.60 -14.24
N SER A 171 4.80 10.52 -13.22
CA SER A 171 5.19 10.47 -11.81
C SER A 171 4.30 9.50 -11.06
N LEU A 172 4.91 8.67 -10.21
CA LEU A 172 4.24 7.77 -9.30
C LEU A 172 4.39 8.30 -7.88
N TYR A 173 3.28 8.54 -7.19
CA TYR A 173 3.26 8.98 -5.79
C TYR A 173 2.96 7.78 -4.91
N LEU A 174 4.03 7.22 -4.34
CA LEU A 174 3.93 6.14 -3.37
C LEU A 174 3.41 6.70 -2.05
N THR A 175 2.55 5.97 -1.36
CA THR A 175 2.12 6.37 -0.02
C THR A 175 3.31 6.35 0.95
N HIS A 176 4.13 5.35 0.89
CA HIS A 176 5.35 5.15 1.66
C HIS A 176 6.59 5.38 0.77
N TYR A 177 7.04 6.45 0.65
CA TYR A 177 7.51 7.71 1.05
C TYR A 177 7.93 8.55 -0.16
N GLY A 178 6.97 9.14 -0.83
CA GLY A 178 7.19 10.19 -1.81
C GLY A 178 7.05 9.77 -3.26
N SER A 179 7.50 10.62 -4.16
CA SER A 179 7.35 10.42 -5.60
C SER A 179 8.59 9.81 -6.24
N ILE A 180 8.34 9.05 -7.30
CA ILE A 180 9.36 8.49 -8.18
C ILE A 180 8.98 8.74 -9.64
N THR A 181 9.98 8.79 -10.51
CA THR A 181 9.76 8.71 -11.97
C THR A 181 9.78 7.23 -12.36
N PRO A 182 8.73 6.73 -13.02
CA PRO A 182 8.70 5.34 -13.45
C PRO A 182 9.82 5.07 -14.47
N SER A 183 10.46 3.91 -14.34
CA SER A 183 11.45 3.44 -15.32
C SER A 183 11.27 1.94 -15.54
N ALA A 184 11.68 1.45 -16.72
CA ALA A 184 11.63 0.03 -17.03
C ALA A 184 12.38 -0.81 -15.98
N ARG A 185 13.50 -0.29 -15.44
CA ARG A 185 14.28 -0.96 -14.38
C ARG A 185 13.48 -1.13 -13.09
N ILE A 186 12.79 -0.06 -12.63
CA ILE A 186 11.98 -0.11 -11.40
C ILE A 186 10.83 -1.11 -11.58
N ILE A 187 10.11 -1.05 -12.70
CA ILE A 187 8.95 -1.90 -12.94
C ILE A 187 9.37 -3.37 -13.08
N ALA A 188 10.40 -3.66 -13.86
CA ALA A 188 10.95 -5.01 -13.93
C ALA A 188 11.42 -5.51 -12.56
N GLY A 189 12.07 -4.65 -11.78
CA GLY A 189 12.52 -4.98 -10.42
C GLY A 189 11.38 -5.29 -9.45
N LEU A 190 10.21 -4.66 -9.58
CA LEU A 190 9.03 -5.00 -8.79
C LEU A 190 8.48 -6.39 -9.17
N HIS A 191 8.36 -6.68 -10.46
CA HIS A 191 7.93 -8.01 -10.94
C HIS A 191 8.88 -9.12 -10.48
N GLU A 192 10.19 -8.93 -10.63
CA GLU A 192 11.20 -9.88 -10.15
C GLU A 192 11.06 -10.13 -8.64
N GLN A 193 10.88 -9.08 -7.85
CA GLN A 193 10.74 -9.21 -6.40
C GLN A 193 9.48 -9.96 -6.00
N ILE A 194 8.36 -9.77 -6.69
CA ILE A 194 7.12 -10.52 -6.45
C ILE A 194 7.36 -12.03 -6.71
N ASP A 195 8.02 -12.38 -7.81
CA ASP A 195 8.37 -13.75 -8.14
C ASP A 195 9.35 -14.35 -7.13
N ASP A 196 10.37 -13.58 -6.72
CA ASP A 196 11.33 -13.97 -5.69
C ASP A 196 10.65 -14.22 -4.32
N TYR A 197 9.64 -13.43 -3.95
CA TYR A 197 8.89 -13.64 -2.70
C TYR A 197 8.15 -14.99 -2.72
N VAL A 198 7.52 -15.33 -3.84
CA VAL A 198 6.86 -16.64 -4.03
C VAL A 198 7.88 -17.76 -3.90
N MET A 199 9.00 -17.65 -4.61
CA MET A 199 10.08 -18.65 -4.57
C MET A 199 10.68 -18.81 -3.17
N LEU A 200 11.01 -17.72 -2.48
CA LEU A 200 11.56 -17.74 -1.13
C LEU A 200 10.59 -18.34 -0.12
N THR A 201 9.29 -18.08 -0.30
CA THR A 201 8.23 -18.65 0.53
C THR A 201 8.12 -20.16 0.34
N ASP A 202 8.15 -20.65 -0.91
CA ASP A 202 8.11 -22.08 -1.20
C ASP A 202 9.34 -22.77 -0.62
N GLN A 203 10.53 -22.19 -0.75
CA GLN A 203 11.75 -22.71 -0.13
C GLN A 203 11.71 -22.70 1.41
N ALA A 204 11.03 -21.71 2.01
CA ALA A 204 10.87 -21.64 3.45
C ALA A 204 9.92 -22.72 3.98
N ALA A 205 8.90 -23.07 3.20
CA ALA A 205 7.92 -24.10 3.57
C ALA A 205 8.53 -25.52 3.64
N ASP A 206 9.65 -25.76 2.97
CA ASP A 206 10.40 -27.00 3.03
C ASP A 206 11.42 -27.05 4.19
N SER A 207 11.51 -25.99 5.00
CA SER A 207 12.47 -25.85 6.08
C SER A 207 11.81 -26.13 7.45
N ASP A 208 12.61 -26.53 8.43
CA ASP A 208 12.16 -26.64 9.82
C ASP A 208 11.98 -25.25 10.44
N GLY A 209 10.91 -25.07 11.21
CA GLY A 209 10.62 -23.86 11.97
C GLY A 209 9.24 -23.26 11.68
N GLU A 210 8.94 -22.15 12.35
CA GLU A 210 7.72 -21.39 12.09
C GLU A 210 7.86 -20.65 10.75
N LEU A 211 6.88 -20.82 9.83
CA LEU A 211 7.02 -20.39 8.44
C LEU A 211 7.31 -18.89 8.31
N ALA A 212 6.61 -18.04 9.07
CA ALA A 212 6.83 -16.60 8.97
C ALA A 212 8.22 -16.18 9.48
N GLU A 213 8.77 -16.84 10.50
CA GLU A 213 10.11 -16.57 11.00
C GLU A 213 11.19 -16.97 9.98
N VAL A 214 11.01 -18.11 9.30
CA VAL A 214 11.93 -18.56 8.26
C VAL A 214 11.90 -17.61 7.05
N ILE A 215 10.68 -17.18 6.64
CA ILE A 215 10.52 -16.20 5.55
C ILE A 215 11.14 -14.86 5.94
N ASP A 216 10.90 -14.35 7.15
CA ASP A 216 11.46 -13.07 7.62
C ASP A 216 12.98 -13.04 7.49
N LYS A 217 13.66 -14.09 7.97
CA LYS A 217 15.12 -14.20 7.84
C LYS A 217 15.57 -14.18 6.37
N LYS A 218 14.91 -14.96 5.51
CA LYS A 218 15.25 -15.00 4.07
C LYS A 218 14.99 -13.65 3.38
N LEU A 219 13.89 -12.98 3.70
CA LEU A 219 13.55 -11.67 3.12
C LEU A 219 14.50 -10.56 3.59
N ASN A 220 14.87 -10.53 4.87
CA ASN A 220 15.88 -9.58 5.36
C ASN A 220 17.19 -9.72 4.58
N ASP A 221 17.71 -10.94 4.45
CA ASP A 221 18.94 -11.21 3.69
C ASP A 221 18.78 -10.83 2.20
N TYR A 222 17.64 -11.13 1.61
CA TYR A 222 17.33 -10.82 0.22
C TYR A 222 17.26 -9.31 -0.02
N PHE A 223 16.48 -8.58 0.77
CA PHE A 223 16.32 -7.13 0.62
C PHE A 223 17.62 -6.37 0.84
N VAL A 224 18.35 -6.70 1.90
CA VAL A 224 19.62 -6.04 2.19
C VAL A 224 20.60 -6.24 1.04
N ARG A 225 20.78 -7.48 0.59
CA ARG A 225 21.65 -7.79 -0.55
C ARG A 225 21.22 -7.07 -1.83
N ARG A 226 19.92 -7.07 -2.13
CA ARG A 226 19.39 -6.39 -3.32
C ARG A 226 19.55 -4.88 -3.22
N CYS A 227 19.25 -4.29 -2.08
CA CYS A 227 19.43 -2.86 -1.82
C CYS A 227 20.90 -2.42 -2.03
N LEU A 228 21.86 -3.17 -1.46
CA LEU A 228 23.29 -2.88 -1.62
C LEU A 228 23.79 -3.03 -3.06
N ASN A 229 23.21 -3.95 -3.83
CA ASN A 229 23.51 -4.11 -5.25
C ASN A 229 22.93 -2.99 -6.13
N GLU A 230 21.81 -2.41 -5.71
CA GLU A 230 21.13 -1.35 -6.47
C GLU A 230 21.61 0.05 -6.08
N ILE A 231 22.01 0.26 -4.82
CA ILE A 231 22.41 1.55 -4.25
C ILE A 231 23.79 1.44 -3.60
N ASP A 232 24.80 1.75 -4.34
CA ASP A 232 26.22 1.62 -3.95
C ASP A 232 26.67 2.56 -2.81
N THR A 233 25.88 3.59 -2.52
CA THR A 233 26.20 4.60 -1.49
C THR A 233 25.64 4.29 -0.11
N ILE A 234 24.88 3.19 0.05
CA ILE A 234 24.22 2.82 1.30
C ILE A 234 25.05 1.76 2.03
N SER A 235 25.18 1.91 3.36
CA SER A 235 25.80 0.90 4.19
C SER A 235 24.85 -0.27 4.49
N GLU A 236 25.40 -1.45 4.77
CA GLU A 236 24.60 -2.59 5.20
C GLU A 236 23.83 -2.30 6.50
N ALA A 237 24.40 -1.54 7.42
CA ALA A 237 23.73 -1.13 8.65
C ALA A 237 22.50 -0.26 8.36
N THR A 238 22.61 0.71 7.45
CA THR A 238 21.47 1.54 7.02
C THR A 238 20.41 0.70 6.33
N ALA A 239 20.80 -0.19 5.43
CA ALA A 239 19.83 -1.06 4.76
C ALA A 239 19.05 -1.92 5.77
N LYS A 240 19.74 -2.57 6.71
CA LYS A 240 19.10 -3.37 7.78
C LYS A 240 18.16 -2.54 8.65
N GLU A 241 18.58 -1.35 9.06
CA GLU A 241 17.77 -0.46 9.90
C GLU A 241 16.42 -0.13 9.26
N TRP A 242 16.40 0.18 7.96
CA TRP A 242 15.20 0.62 7.26
C TRP A 242 14.32 -0.52 6.73
N ILE A 243 14.87 -1.71 6.53
CA ILE A 243 14.19 -2.83 5.87
C ILE A 243 13.55 -3.81 6.86
N HIS A 244 14.10 -3.99 8.05
CA HIS A 244 13.77 -5.13 8.93
C HIS A 244 12.28 -5.22 9.33
N LEU A 245 11.60 -4.09 9.52
CA LEU A 245 10.18 -4.09 9.86
C LEU A 245 9.30 -4.52 8.69
N ASP A 246 9.61 -4.04 7.49
CA ASP A 246 8.87 -4.41 6.28
C ASP A 246 9.11 -5.87 5.91
N ALA A 247 10.33 -6.37 6.06
CA ALA A 247 10.63 -7.79 5.85
C ALA A 247 9.79 -8.68 6.76
N LYS A 248 9.65 -8.31 8.03
CA LYS A 248 8.81 -9.03 9.00
C LYS A 248 7.33 -8.98 8.65
N LEU A 249 6.80 -7.80 8.25
CA LEU A 249 5.40 -7.65 7.84
C LEU A 249 5.12 -8.42 6.55
N ASN A 250 6.02 -8.34 5.58
CA ASN A 250 5.92 -9.11 4.34
C ASN A 250 5.97 -10.62 4.61
N ALA A 251 6.82 -11.07 5.53
CA ALA A 251 6.89 -12.49 5.90
C ALA A 251 5.58 -13.02 6.46
N GLN A 252 4.89 -12.24 7.30
CA GLN A 252 3.57 -12.59 7.82
C GLN A 252 2.54 -12.72 6.69
N GLY A 253 2.53 -11.75 5.75
CA GLY A 253 1.64 -11.78 4.59
C GLY A 253 1.89 -12.96 3.68
N LEU A 254 3.14 -13.28 3.41
CA LEU A 254 3.54 -14.42 2.58
C LEU A 254 3.24 -15.76 3.24
N ALA A 255 3.45 -15.88 4.54
CA ALA A 255 3.10 -17.09 5.29
C ALA A 255 1.59 -17.34 5.25
N PHE A 256 0.79 -16.29 5.48
CA PHE A 256 -0.67 -16.38 5.37
C PHE A 256 -1.11 -16.75 3.95
N TRP A 257 -0.57 -16.08 2.92
CA TRP A 257 -0.86 -16.39 1.52
C TRP A 257 -0.53 -17.84 1.20
N HIS A 258 0.63 -18.34 1.58
CA HIS A 258 1.06 -19.71 1.32
C HIS A 258 0.11 -20.74 1.92
N GLN A 259 -0.35 -20.52 3.15
CA GLN A 259 -1.30 -21.41 3.84
C GLN A 259 -2.67 -21.47 3.16
N HIS A 260 -3.13 -20.33 2.57
CA HIS A 260 -4.48 -20.20 2.01
C HIS A 260 -4.54 -20.19 0.47
N ARG A 261 -3.41 -20.26 -0.23
CA ARG A 261 -3.37 -20.20 -1.71
C ARG A 261 -4.05 -21.38 -2.42
N ARG A 262 -4.26 -22.50 -1.71
CA ARG A 262 -4.95 -23.70 -2.23
C ARG A 262 -6.46 -23.66 -2.04
N GLU A 263 -6.96 -22.71 -1.28
CA GLU A 263 -8.39 -22.56 -0.96
C GLU A 263 -9.09 -21.57 -1.94
N LYS A 264 -8.33 -20.88 -2.75
CA LYS A 264 -8.80 -19.97 -3.81
C LYS A 264 -8.56 -20.57 -5.19
#